data_94516f2c43bcff8106042a91c0680e4c
#
_entry.id   94516f2c43bcff8106042a91c0680e4c
#
_cell.length_a   1.000
_cell.length_b   1.000
_cell.length_c   1.000
_cell.angle_alpha   90.00
_cell.angle_beta   90.00
_cell.angle_gamma   90.00
#
_symmetry.space_group_name_H-M   'P 1'
#
loop_
_entity.id
_entity.type
_entity.pdbx_description
1 polymer ?
#
loop_
_entity_poly.entity_id
_entity_poly.type
_entity_poly.pdbx_seq_one_letter_code
_entity_poly.pdbx_strand_id
1 'polypeptide(L)'
;FHDVGKPATRGFQEGKGTTFHMHDVKGAKMTKKRLIALRFPNEDVEAITELVRLHLRFHTYEMGWTDSAVRRYVNDAGPLLTELNVLTRCDCTTRNERKAARLARRMDELEERIIELTAKEELKAMRPELDGLAVMQHLNVPAGPIVGRALKFMLEIRLEEGLVGDEEIRRRLDSWWATQPKLN
;
A
#
# COMPACT_ATOMS: atom_id res chain seq x y z
N PHE A 1 4.74 -13.69 13.92
CA PHE A 1 4.01 -14.14 12.72
C PHE A 1 4.58 -13.59 11.40
N HIS A 2 5.17 -12.37 11.37
CA HIS A 2 5.64 -11.76 10.11
C HIS A 2 6.51 -12.69 9.25
N ASP A 3 7.34 -13.52 9.86
CA ASP A 3 8.27 -14.45 9.22
C ASP A 3 7.78 -15.90 9.10
N VAL A 4 6.56 -16.22 9.49
CA VAL A 4 6.03 -17.59 9.51
C VAL A 4 6.01 -18.25 8.12
N GLY A 5 6.02 -17.46 7.06
CA GLY A 5 6.07 -17.93 5.68
C GLY A 5 7.45 -18.38 5.19
N LYS A 6 8.55 -17.99 5.87
CA LYS A 6 9.93 -18.27 5.42
C LYS A 6 10.24 -19.76 5.21
N PRO A 7 9.89 -20.68 6.13
CA PRO A 7 10.16 -22.10 5.91
C PRO A 7 9.49 -22.65 4.64
N ALA A 8 8.27 -22.18 4.36
CA ALA A 8 7.47 -22.65 3.23
C ALA A 8 7.82 -21.99 1.87
N THR A 9 8.68 -20.97 1.89
CA THR A 9 9.11 -20.22 0.69
C THR A 9 10.63 -20.21 0.52
N ARG A 10 11.33 -21.06 1.32
CA ARG A 10 12.79 -21.18 1.23
C ARG A 10 13.20 -21.66 -0.16
N GLY A 11 14.03 -20.90 -0.82
CA GLY A 11 14.67 -21.20 -2.09
C GLY A 11 16.17 -20.92 -2.04
N PHE A 12 16.85 -21.21 -3.13
CA PHE A 12 18.26 -20.88 -3.32
C PHE A 12 18.41 -20.18 -4.67
N GLN A 13 19.12 -19.06 -4.67
CA GLN A 13 19.44 -18.31 -5.89
C GLN A 13 20.96 -18.13 -5.97
N GLU A 14 21.54 -18.51 -7.10
CA GLU A 14 22.97 -18.33 -7.34
C GLU A 14 23.37 -16.86 -7.18
N GLY A 15 24.47 -16.58 -6.50
CA GLY A 15 24.94 -15.23 -6.19
C GLY A 15 24.23 -14.52 -5.02
N LYS A 16 23.02 -14.95 -4.62
CA LYS A 16 22.28 -14.38 -3.47
C LYS A 16 22.16 -15.33 -2.27
N GLY A 17 22.37 -16.63 -2.48
CA GLY A 17 22.25 -17.63 -1.43
C GLY A 17 20.78 -18.00 -1.16
N THR A 18 20.45 -18.22 0.12
CA THR A 18 19.08 -18.57 0.54
C THR A 18 18.13 -17.38 0.38
N THR A 19 16.99 -17.62 -0.26
CA THR A 19 15.94 -16.62 -0.53
C THR A 19 14.60 -17.09 0.04
N PHE A 20 13.67 -16.13 0.27
CA PHE A 20 12.35 -16.38 0.83
C PHE A 20 11.30 -15.55 0.07
N HIS A 21 11.24 -15.71 -1.25
CA HIS A 21 10.33 -14.92 -2.10
C HIS A 21 8.86 -15.15 -1.69
N MET A 22 8.11 -14.05 -1.59
CA MET A 22 6.68 -14.02 -1.24
C MET A 22 6.35 -14.67 0.12
N HIS A 23 7.30 -14.64 1.08
CA HIS A 23 7.01 -15.14 2.42
C HIS A 23 6.00 -14.28 3.18
N ASP A 24 5.87 -13.01 2.85
CA ASP A 24 4.85 -12.07 3.30
C ASP A 24 3.44 -12.54 2.88
N VAL A 25 3.21 -12.80 1.60
CA VAL A 25 1.92 -13.25 1.07
C VAL A 25 1.55 -14.64 1.59
N LYS A 26 2.50 -15.58 1.59
CA LYS A 26 2.27 -16.93 2.10
C LYS A 26 2.10 -16.93 3.62
N GLY A 27 2.92 -16.14 4.31
CA GLY A 27 2.85 -15.94 5.76
C GLY A 27 1.50 -15.35 6.20
N ALA A 28 0.98 -14.36 5.48
CA ALA A 28 -0.34 -13.79 5.76
C ALA A 28 -1.45 -14.85 5.71
N LYS A 29 -1.47 -15.71 4.69
CA LYS A 29 -2.43 -16.84 4.59
C LYS A 29 -2.29 -17.84 5.74
N MET A 30 -1.04 -18.16 6.14
CA MET A 30 -0.78 -19.07 7.25
C MET A 30 -1.20 -18.45 8.59
N THR A 31 -0.91 -17.17 8.79
CA THR A 31 -1.30 -16.38 9.98
C THR A 31 -2.82 -16.36 10.12
N LYS A 32 -3.55 -15.98 9.06
CA LYS A 32 -5.02 -15.96 9.06
C LYS A 32 -5.60 -17.30 9.50
N LYS A 33 -5.16 -18.40 8.87
CA LYS A 33 -5.61 -19.75 9.23
C LYS A 33 -5.34 -20.09 10.69
N ARG A 34 -4.15 -19.72 11.20
CA ARG A 34 -3.75 -20.01 12.58
C ARG A 34 -4.54 -19.21 13.60
N LEU A 35 -4.73 -17.91 13.39
CA LEU A 35 -5.47 -17.04 14.29
C LEU A 35 -6.96 -17.42 14.37
N ILE A 36 -7.57 -17.79 13.25
CA ILE A 36 -8.95 -18.33 13.23
C ILE A 36 -9.03 -19.62 14.07
N ALA A 37 -8.08 -20.54 13.89
CA ALA A 37 -8.05 -21.79 14.65
C ALA A 37 -7.82 -21.55 16.16
N LEU A 38 -7.15 -20.47 16.53
CA LEU A 38 -6.96 -20.03 17.91
C LEU A 38 -8.13 -19.19 18.44
N ARG A 39 -9.17 -18.95 17.64
CA ARG A 39 -10.37 -18.16 17.98
C ARG A 39 -10.09 -16.72 18.38
N PHE A 40 -9.13 -16.07 17.71
CA PHE A 40 -8.93 -14.63 17.84
C PHE A 40 -10.14 -13.87 17.28
N PRO A 41 -10.45 -12.66 17.81
CA PRO A 41 -11.46 -11.78 17.23
C PRO A 41 -11.18 -11.50 15.74
N ASN A 42 -12.24 -11.34 14.94
CA ASN A 42 -12.09 -11.18 13.50
C ASN A 42 -11.26 -9.93 13.14
N GLU A 43 -11.43 -8.83 13.87
CA GLU A 43 -10.64 -7.60 13.67
C GLU A 43 -9.14 -7.82 13.89
N ASP A 44 -8.76 -8.58 14.93
CA ASP A 44 -7.36 -8.94 15.18
C ASP A 44 -6.82 -9.86 14.08
N VAL A 45 -7.64 -10.82 13.62
CA VAL A 45 -7.28 -11.72 12.51
C VAL A 45 -6.99 -10.92 11.26
N GLU A 46 -7.83 -9.95 10.91
CA GLU A 46 -7.67 -9.10 9.73
C GLU A 46 -6.47 -8.18 9.88
N ALA A 47 -6.36 -7.46 11.00
CA ALA A 47 -5.27 -6.52 11.25
C ALA A 47 -3.90 -7.22 11.25
N ILE A 48 -3.73 -8.32 12.00
CA ILE A 48 -2.47 -9.05 12.08
C ILE A 48 -2.12 -9.69 10.74
N THR A 49 -3.11 -10.23 10.01
CA THR A 49 -2.89 -10.80 8.68
C THR A 49 -2.37 -9.74 7.71
N GLU A 50 -2.95 -8.55 7.74
CA GLU A 50 -2.57 -7.44 6.88
C GLU A 50 -1.18 -6.90 7.24
N LEU A 51 -0.85 -6.76 8.52
CA LEU A 51 0.49 -6.39 8.96
C LEU A 51 1.55 -7.40 8.48
N VAL A 52 1.27 -8.70 8.54
CA VAL A 52 2.16 -9.74 7.98
C VAL A 52 2.32 -9.58 6.47
N ARG A 53 1.27 -9.25 5.74
CA ARG A 53 1.31 -9.02 4.29
C ARG A 53 2.15 -7.78 3.93
N LEU A 54 2.10 -6.74 4.76
CA LEU A 54 2.73 -5.45 4.49
C LEU A 54 4.14 -5.29 5.06
N HIS A 55 4.61 -6.20 5.93
CA HIS A 55 5.87 -5.97 6.68
C HIS A 55 7.09 -5.72 5.80
N LEU A 56 7.10 -6.21 4.55
CA LEU A 56 8.17 -5.93 3.59
C LEU A 56 7.96 -4.65 2.79
N ARG A 57 6.78 -3.98 2.92
CA ARG A 57 6.42 -2.83 2.08
C ARG A 57 7.45 -1.70 2.16
N PHE A 58 7.97 -1.41 3.34
CA PHE A 58 9.04 -0.44 3.55
C PHE A 58 10.27 -0.69 2.67
N HIS A 59 10.65 -1.96 2.49
CA HIS A 59 11.86 -2.33 1.75
C HIS A 59 11.72 -2.18 0.22
N THR A 60 10.50 -2.02 -0.30
CA THR A 60 10.27 -1.83 -1.75
C THR A 60 10.67 -0.44 -2.24
N TYR A 61 10.90 0.53 -1.35
CA TYR A 61 11.25 1.91 -1.69
C TYR A 61 12.75 2.19 -1.53
N GLU A 62 13.60 1.44 -2.23
CA GLU A 62 15.06 1.57 -2.13
C GLU A 62 15.59 2.90 -2.65
N MET A 63 14.90 3.52 -3.60
CA MET A 63 15.27 4.80 -4.25
C MET A 63 14.95 6.04 -3.41
N GLY A 64 14.42 5.88 -2.20
CA GLY A 64 14.05 6.98 -1.31
C GLY A 64 12.56 7.26 -1.25
N TRP A 65 12.17 8.28 -0.48
CA TRP A 65 10.79 8.62 -0.19
C TRP A 65 10.31 9.82 -1.02
N THR A 66 9.96 9.56 -2.28
CA THR A 66 9.22 10.52 -3.10
C THR A 66 7.79 10.70 -2.55
N ASP A 67 7.12 11.80 -2.90
CA ASP A 67 5.73 12.04 -2.48
C ASP A 67 4.80 10.89 -2.91
N SER A 68 4.97 10.38 -4.12
CA SER A 68 4.25 9.21 -4.62
C SER A 68 4.51 7.95 -3.78
N ALA A 69 5.76 7.68 -3.41
CA ALA A 69 6.11 6.55 -2.56
C ALA A 69 5.47 6.65 -1.18
N VAL A 70 5.48 7.85 -0.57
CA VAL A 70 4.83 8.12 0.72
C VAL A 70 3.32 7.94 0.63
N ARG A 71 2.66 8.51 -0.39
CA ARG A 71 1.21 8.35 -0.59
C ARG A 71 0.83 6.87 -0.72
N ARG A 72 1.58 6.11 -1.52
CA ARG A 72 1.33 4.66 -1.71
C ARG A 72 1.54 3.87 -0.43
N TYR A 73 2.60 4.16 0.32
CA TYR A 73 2.86 3.50 1.60
C TYR A 73 1.75 3.75 2.62
N VAL A 74 1.33 5.01 2.78
CA VAL A 74 0.24 5.39 3.71
C VAL A 74 -1.10 4.79 3.26
N ASN A 75 -1.40 4.82 1.96
CA ASN A 75 -2.63 4.24 1.41
C ASN A 75 -2.69 2.72 1.62
N ASP A 76 -1.58 2.01 1.38
CA ASP A 76 -1.50 0.56 1.56
C ASP A 76 -1.63 0.16 3.05
N ALA A 77 -1.03 0.94 3.95
CA ALA A 77 -1.10 0.69 5.39
C ALA A 77 -2.50 1.02 5.97
N GLY A 78 -3.17 2.03 5.41
CA GLY A 78 -4.49 2.46 5.87
C GLY A 78 -4.52 2.73 7.38
N PRO A 79 -5.49 2.16 8.12
CA PRO A 79 -5.61 2.37 9.56
C PRO A 79 -4.47 1.73 10.37
N LEU A 80 -3.69 0.83 9.77
CA LEU A 80 -2.60 0.09 10.43
C LEU A 80 -1.23 0.78 10.27
N LEU A 81 -1.19 2.03 9.85
CA LEU A 81 0.06 2.76 9.58
C LEU A 81 1.00 2.81 10.79
N THR A 82 0.44 3.08 11.97
CA THR A 82 1.22 3.16 13.22
C THR A 82 1.83 1.80 13.58
N GLU A 83 1.01 0.74 13.54
CA GLU A 83 1.42 -0.62 13.84
C GLU A 83 2.44 -1.15 12.81
N LEU A 84 2.26 -0.80 11.54
CA LEU A 84 3.20 -1.16 10.47
C LEU A 84 4.56 -0.49 10.68
N ASN A 85 4.59 0.80 11.06
CA ASN A 85 5.82 1.51 11.37
C ASN A 85 6.54 0.89 12.56
N VAL A 86 5.82 0.58 13.64
CA VAL A 86 6.38 -0.12 14.81
C VAL A 86 6.92 -1.48 14.43
N LEU A 87 6.17 -2.28 13.68
CA LEU A 87 6.62 -3.61 13.20
C LEU A 87 7.90 -3.49 12.37
N THR A 88 7.94 -2.55 11.43
CA THR A 88 9.11 -2.30 10.56
C THR A 88 10.35 -1.93 11.37
N ARG A 89 10.21 -1.07 12.40
CA ARG A 89 11.32 -0.71 13.30
C ARG A 89 11.81 -1.90 14.12
N CYS A 90 10.90 -2.74 14.62
CA CYS A 90 11.24 -3.91 15.42
C CYS A 90 11.85 -5.07 14.60
N ASP A 91 11.50 -5.17 13.31
CA ASP A 91 12.03 -6.23 12.43
C ASP A 91 13.47 -5.95 11.95
N CYS A 92 14.03 -4.79 12.25
CA CYS A 92 15.43 -4.45 11.95
C CYS A 92 16.43 -5.23 12.82
N THR A 93 16.42 -6.56 12.75
CA THR A 93 17.24 -7.47 13.57
C THR A 93 18.60 -7.79 12.94
N THR A 94 19.36 -6.77 12.53
CA THR A 94 20.71 -7.01 12.00
C THR A 94 21.79 -6.78 13.07
N ARG A 95 22.81 -7.67 13.12
CA ARG A 95 24.01 -7.49 13.94
C ARG A 95 24.98 -6.44 13.36
N ASN A 96 24.76 -5.98 12.15
CA ASN A 96 25.56 -4.96 11.50
C ASN A 96 25.03 -3.58 11.88
N GLU A 97 25.73 -2.90 12.79
CA GLU A 97 25.37 -1.58 13.32
C GLU A 97 25.19 -0.52 12.22
N ARG A 98 26.05 -0.52 11.19
CA ARG A 98 25.92 0.43 10.06
C ARG A 98 24.63 0.19 9.28
N LYS A 99 24.26 -1.09 9.08
CA LYS A 99 23.00 -1.44 8.43
C LYS A 99 21.80 -1.05 9.30
N ALA A 100 21.86 -1.32 10.61
CA ALA A 100 20.83 -0.93 11.57
C ALA A 100 20.61 0.61 11.57
N ALA A 101 21.69 1.37 11.69
CA ALA A 101 21.64 2.84 11.69
C ALA A 101 21.09 3.40 10.35
N ARG A 102 21.41 2.76 9.21
CA ARG A 102 20.85 3.16 7.91
C ARG A 102 19.34 2.90 7.83
N LEU A 103 18.87 1.76 8.32
CA LEU A 103 17.46 1.43 8.32
C LEU A 103 16.66 2.35 9.27
N ALA A 104 17.21 2.64 10.46
CA ALA A 104 16.62 3.59 11.39
C ALA A 104 16.44 4.97 10.76
N ARG A 105 17.49 5.53 10.15
CA ARG A 105 17.41 6.84 9.46
C ARG A 105 16.37 6.83 8.33
N ARG A 106 16.32 5.78 7.51
CA ARG A 106 15.30 5.69 6.46
C ARG A 106 13.89 5.64 7.01
N MET A 107 13.72 5.06 8.19
CA MET A 107 12.41 5.04 8.85
C MET A 107 12.06 6.43 9.42
N ASP A 108 13.03 7.13 9.98
CA ASP A 108 12.86 8.52 10.45
C ASP A 108 12.49 9.42 9.26
N GLU A 109 13.23 9.34 8.14
CA GLU A 109 12.93 10.06 6.90
C GLU A 109 11.51 9.79 6.39
N LEU A 110 11.04 8.53 6.43
CA LEU A 110 9.66 8.20 6.04
C LEU A 110 8.65 8.89 6.95
N GLU A 111 8.83 8.82 8.27
CA GLU A 111 7.89 9.41 9.23
C GLU A 111 7.85 10.94 9.11
N GLU A 112 9.00 11.59 8.92
CA GLU A 112 9.08 13.02 8.63
C GLU A 112 8.34 13.38 7.34
N ARG A 113 8.55 12.62 6.25
CA ARG A 113 7.85 12.83 4.98
C ARG A 113 6.34 12.61 5.09
N ILE A 114 5.89 11.64 5.89
CA ILE A 114 4.46 11.43 6.16
C ILE A 114 3.87 12.66 6.85
N ILE A 115 4.56 13.23 7.84
CA ILE A 115 4.11 14.43 8.55
C ILE A 115 4.04 15.62 7.59
N GLU A 116 5.10 15.88 6.83
CA GLU A 116 5.15 16.99 5.86
C GLU A 116 4.03 16.88 4.80
N LEU A 117 3.84 15.68 4.26
CA LEU A 117 2.85 15.47 3.21
C LEU A 117 1.42 15.48 3.77
N THR A 118 1.22 15.01 5.01
CA THR A 118 -0.07 15.11 5.71
C THR A 118 -0.46 16.57 5.98
N ALA A 119 0.52 17.42 6.25
CA ALA A 119 0.27 18.87 6.42
C ALA A 119 -0.14 19.56 5.11
N LYS A 120 0.28 19.03 3.96
CA LYS A 120 -0.06 19.56 2.62
C LYS A 120 -1.33 18.92 2.03
N GLU A 121 -1.58 17.67 2.37
CA GLU A 121 -2.61 16.83 1.79
C GLU A 121 -3.28 15.97 2.86
N GLU A 122 -4.56 15.64 2.68
CA GLU A 122 -5.27 14.71 3.57
C GLU A 122 -4.87 13.24 3.26
N LEU A 123 -3.66 12.82 3.62
CA LEU A 123 -3.16 11.47 3.32
C LEU A 123 -4.02 10.35 3.91
N LYS A 124 -4.57 10.55 5.12
CA LYS A 124 -5.39 9.53 5.81
C LYS A 124 -6.74 9.29 5.14
N ALA A 125 -7.20 10.23 4.32
CA ALA A 125 -8.46 10.17 3.56
C ALA A 125 -8.17 10.07 2.04
N MET A 126 -7.15 9.30 1.66
CA MET A 126 -6.75 9.15 0.26
C MET A 126 -7.90 8.56 -0.56
N ARG A 127 -8.48 9.37 -1.43
CA ARG A 127 -9.62 9.03 -2.27
C ARG A 127 -9.50 9.72 -3.63
N PRO A 128 -10.19 9.24 -4.67
CA PRO A 128 -10.31 9.96 -5.93
C PRO A 128 -10.89 11.37 -5.73
N GLU A 129 -10.51 12.33 -6.58
CA GLU A 129 -11.01 13.70 -6.51
C GLU A 129 -12.51 13.81 -6.84
N LEU A 130 -13.02 12.89 -7.68
CA LEU A 130 -14.45 12.74 -7.94
C LEU A 130 -14.98 11.48 -7.28
N ASP A 131 -16.16 11.55 -6.72
CA ASP A 131 -16.88 10.37 -6.22
C ASP A 131 -17.62 9.62 -7.35
N GLY A 132 -18.22 8.47 -7.00
CA GLY A 132 -18.93 7.65 -7.99
C GLY A 132 -20.12 8.36 -8.62
N LEU A 133 -20.80 9.25 -7.90
CA LEU A 133 -21.93 10.02 -8.43
C LEU A 133 -21.47 11.05 -9.47
N ALA A 134 -20.42 11.80 -9.15
CA ALA A 134 -19.81 12.75 -10.07
C ALA A 134 -19.29 12.07 -11.36
N VAL A 135 -18.69 10.87 -11.23
CA VAL A 135 -18.26 10.07 -12.39
C VAL A 135 -19.44 9.65 -13.26
N MET A 136 -20.52 9.12 -12.64
CA MET A 136 -21.73 8.73 -13.39
C MET A 136 -22.35 9.91 -14.13
N GLN A 137 -22.43 11.08 -13.49
CA GLN A 137 -22.96 12.29 -14.11
C GLN A 137 -22.06 12.78 -15.25
N HIS A 138 -20.75 12.84 -15.03
CA HIS A 138 -19.79 13.35 -16.02
C HIS A 138 -19.71 12.47 -17.27
N LEU A 139 -19.65 11.13 -17.11
CA LEU A 139 -19.56 10.20 -18.23
C LEU A 139 -20.92 9.78 -18.79
N ASN A 140 -22.02 10.21 -18.18
CA ASN A 140 -23.40 9.81 -18.51
C ASN A 140 -23.56 8.28 -18.53
N VAL A 141 -23.11 7.60 -17.48
CA VAL A 141 -23.17 6.13 -17.35
C VAL A 141 -23.94 5.73 -16.10
N PRO A 142 -24.64 4.57 -16.11
CA PRO A 142 -25.29 4.04 -14.93
C PRO A 142 -24.27 3.50 -13.91
N ALA A 143 -24.74 3.28 -12.68
CA ALA A 143 -23.96 2.58 -11.67
C ALA A 143 -23.53 1.20 -12.17
N GLY A 144 -22.23 0.87 -12.02
CA GLY A 144 -21.71 -0.39 -12.50
C GLY A 144 -20.20 -0.50 -12.43
N PRO A 145 -19.63 -1.63 -12.90
CA PRO A 145 -18.19 -1.89 -12.80
C PRO A 145 -17.30 -0.82 -13.45
N ILE A 146 -17.82 -0.09 -14.44
CA ILE A 146 -17.07 0.99 -15.12
C ILE A 146 -16.77 2.14 -14.17
N VAL A 147 -17.73 2.50 -13.29
CA VAL A 147 -17.53 3.54 -12.28
C VAL A 147 -16.41 3.15 -11.32
N GLY A 148 -16.37 1.89 -10.88
CA GLY A 148 -15.29 1.37 -10.05
C GLY A 148 -13.92 1.44 -10.74
N ARG A 149 -13.85 1.15 -12.05
CA ARG A 149 -12.61 1.29 -12.83
C ARG A 149 -12.17 2.75 -12.97
N ALA A 150 -13.12 3.66 -13.19
CA ALA A 150 -12.86 5.10 -13.26
C ALA A 150 -12.33 5.63 -11.93
N LEU A 151 -12.95 5.25 -10.81
CA LEU A 151 -12.48 5.62 -9.47
C LEU A 151 -11.07 5.10 -9.21
N LYS A 152 -10.79 3.85 -9.59
CA LYS A 152 -9.43 3.28 -9.47
C LYS A 152 -8.41 4.04 -10.31
N PHE A 153 -8.76 4.39 -11.56
CA PHE A 153 -7.90 5.18 -12.44
C PHE A 153 -7.56 6.54 -11.82
N MET A 154 -8.57 7.26 -11.30
CA MET A 154 -8.34 8.55 -10.65
C MET A 154 -7.56 8.43 -9.34
N LEU A 155 -7.75 7.34 -8.58
CA LEU A 155 -6.95 7.08 -7.39
C LEU A 155 -5.48 6.85 -7.73
N GLU A 156 -5.16 6.18 -8.83
CA GLU A 156 -3.77 6.04 -9.29
C GLU A 156 -3.13 7.39 -9.63
N ILE A 157 -3.87 8.29 -10.28
CA ILE A 157 -3.41 9.67 -10.51
C ILE A 157 -3.14 10.38 -9.18
N ARG A 158 -4.08 10.28 -8.25
CA ARG A 158 -3.96 10.89 -6.91
C ARG A 158 -2.74 10.38 -6.14
N LEU A 159 -2.45 9.09 -6.22
CA LEU A 159 -1.29 8.48 -5.57
C LEU A 159 0.03 8.91 -6.22
N GLU A 160 0.04 9.09 -7.51
CA GLU A 160 1.26 9.45 -8.25
C GLU A 160 1.56 10.95 -8.17
N GLU A 161 0.58 11.79 -8.47
CA GLU A 161 0.78 13.22 -8.70
C GLU A 161 0.23 14.10 -7.56
N GLY A 162 -0.64 13.57 -6.69
CA GLY A 162 -1.37 14.35 -5.70
C GLY A 162 -2.68 14.90 -6.25
N LEU A 163 -3.15 16.04 -5.71
CA LEU A 163 -4.33 16.74 -6.21
C LEU A 163 -3.97 17.46 -7.53
N VAL A 164 -4.68 17.14 -8.59
CA VAL A 164 -4.51 17.77 -9.90
C VAL A 164 -5.58 18.83 -10.17
N GLY A 165 -6.69 18.81 -9.44
CA GLY A 165 -7.83 19.73 -9.55
C GLY A 165 -8.95 19.23 -10.45
N ASP A 166 -10.18 19.75 -10.21
CA ASP A 166 -11.42 19.26 -10.80
C ASP A 166 -11.41 19.28 -12.34
N GLU A 167 -10.91 20.35 -12.95
CA GLU A 167 -10.87 20.49 -14.41
C GLU A 167 -9.93 19.47 -15.05
N GLU A 168 -8.72 19.33 -14.51
CA GLU A 168 -7.72 18.41 -15.04
C GLU A 168 -8.11 16.96 -14.84
N ILE A 169 -8.68 16.59 -13.67
CA ILE A 169 -9.09 15.21 -13.44
C ILE A 169 -10.24 14.80 -14.37
N ARG A 170 -11.17 15.71 -14.68
CA ARG A 170 -12.25 15.47 -15.67
C ARG A 170 -11.69 15.28 -17.07
N ARG A 171 -10.77 16.14 -17.50
CA ARG A 171 -10.10 16.02 -18.80
C ARG A 171 -9.39 14.67 -18.97
N ARG A 172 -8.70 14.20 -17.91
CA ARG A 172 -8.03 12.90 -17.90
C ARG A 172 -9.04 11.75 -17.90
N LEU A 173 -10.13 11.90 -17.18
CA LEU A 173 -11.22 10.94 -17.15
C LEU A 173 -11.85 10.77 -18.53
N ASP A 174 -12.09 11.84 -19.27
CA ASP A 174 -12.59 11.82 -20.65
C ASP A 174 -11.62 11.08 -21.58
N SER A 175 -10.32 11.39 -21.48
CA SER A 175 -9.28 10.74 -22.25
C SER A 175 -9.22 9.22 -21.95
N TRP A 176 -9.29 8.84 -20.69
CA TRP A 176 -9.35 7.45 -20.27
C TRP A 176 -10.63 6.76 -20.75
N TRP A 177 -11.79 7.46 -20.67
CA TRP A 177 -13.08 6.93 -21.13
C TRP A 177 -13.07 6.61 -22.61
N ALA A 178 -12.46 7.46 -23.44
CA ALA A 178 -12.33 7.25 -24.88
C ALA A 178 -11.57 5.97 -25.25
N THR A 179 -10.73 5.43 -24.33
CA THR A 179 -9.99 4.18 -24.53
C THR A 179 -10.74 2.94 -24.07
N GLN A 180 -11.89 3.09 -23.39
CA GLN A 180 -12.62 1.94 -22.87
C GLN A 180 -13.44 1.25 -23.96
N PRO A 181 -13.62 -0.09 -23.88
CA PRO A 181 -14.55 -0.78 -24.77
C PRO A 181 -15.95 -0.15 -24.63
N LYS A 182 -16.59 0.14 -25.78
CA LYS A 182 -17.98 0.66 -25.76
C LYS A 182 -18.87 -0.34 -25.01
N LEU A 183 -19.61 0.14 -24.03
CA LEU A 183 -20.67 -0.63 -23.38
C LEU A 183 -21.76 -0.92 -24.44
N ASN A 184 -21.89 -2.18 -24.80
CA ASN A 184 -23.02 -2.66 -25.62
C ASN A 184 -24.25 -2.82 -24.74
#